data_f5e7490953f9b901f5324aa20c7e3aa3
#
_entry.id   f5e7490953f9b901f5324aa20c7e3aa3
#
_cell.length_a   1.000
_cell.length_b   1.000
_cell.length_c   1.000
_cell.angle_alpha   90.00
_cell.angle_beta   90.00
_cell.angle_gamma   90.00
#
_symmetry.space_group_name_H-M   'P 1'
#
loop_
_entity.id
_entity.type
_entity.pdbx_description
1 polymer ?
#
loop_
_entity_poly.entity_id
_entity_poly.type
_entity_poly.pdbx_seq_one_letter_code
_entity_poly.pdbx_strand_id
1 'polypeptide(L)'
;MLEPLQASPTIIEDNCFIGARSEVAEGVIVREGSVLSMGVYLTSTTPIIDRRTGEVTTGEVPPFSVIMSGSRPNAHDPGLPGTYCAVIMKTVDARTRSKTSINELLRD
;
A
#
# COMPACT_ATOMS: atom_id res chain seq x y z
N MET A 1 27.79 0.13 -14.83
CA MET A 1 27.48 0.29 -14.10
C MET A 1 27.05 0.87 -13.72
N LEU A 2 26.82 0.90 -13.25
CA LEU A 2 26.22 1.51 -12.70
C LEU A 2 26.65 2.17 -11.65
N GLU A 3 26.35 3.23 -11.51
CA GLU A 3 26.63 3.90 -10.36
C GLU A 3 26.03 3.21 -9.21
N PRO A 4 26.52 3.38 -8.04
CA PRO A 4 25.87 2.82 -6.88
C PRO A 4 24.47 3.34 -6.80
N LEU A 5 23.60 2.47 -6.45
CA LEU A 5 22.22 2.86 -6.29
C LEU A 5 22.09 3.87 -5.22
N GLN A 6 21.32 4.87 -5.51
CA GLN A 6 20.94 5.84 -4.50
C GLN A 6 19.74 5.28 -3.76
N ALA A 7 19.91 4.13 -3.13
CA ALA A 7 18.81 3.47 -2.49
C ALA A 7 18.33 4.28 -1.30
N SER A 8 17.03 4.59 -1.29
CA SER A 8 16.40 5.18 -0.13
C SER A 8 16.00 4.05 0.82
N PRO A 9 16.06 4.29 2.12
CA PRO A 9 15.67 3.23 3.05
C PRO A 9 14.19 2.95 2.97
N THR A 10 13.81 1.73 3.32
CA THR A 10 12.43 1.38 3.58
C THR A 10 12.11 1.87 4.99
N ILE A 11 11.03 2.62 5.13
CA ILE A 11 10.64 3.15 6.43
C ILE A 11 9.24 2.66 6.75
N ILE A 12 9.12 1.96 7.87
CA ILE A 12 7.82 1.53 8.37
C ILE A 12 7.67 2.17 9.75
N GLU A 13 6.73 3.10 9.84
CA GLU A 13 6.54 3.84 11.07
C GLU A 13 5.80 2.99 12.10
N ASP A 14 5.54 3.58 13.27
CA ASP A 14 5.02 2.83 14.40
C ASP A 14 3.61 2.31 14.18
N ASN A 15 3.32 1.21 14.82
CA ASN A 15 1.96 0.65 14.91
C ASN A 15 1.39 0.20 13.57
N CYS A 16 2.26 -0.11 12.61
CA CYS A 16 1.81 -0.68 11.34
C CYS A 16 1.61 -2.18 11.47
N PHE A 17 0.68 -2.72 10.71
CA PHE A 17 0.52 -4.16 10.56
C PHE A 17 0.87 -4.52 9.13
N ILE A 18 1.83 -5.41 8.97
CA ILE A 18 2.26 -5.86 7.66
C ILE A 18 1.83 -7.32 7.51
N GLY A 19 0.88 -7.56 6.62
CA GLY A 19 0.34 -8.89 6.44
C GLY A 19 1.36 -9.88 5.89
N ALA A 20 1.06 -11.16 6.06
CA ALA A 20 1.96 -12.22 5.64
C ALA A 20 2.22 -12.13 4.13
N ARG A 21 3.46 -12.42 3.74
CA ARG A 21 3.90 -12.41 2.34
C ARG A 21 3.81 -11.05 1.68
N SER A 22 3.65 -10.00 2.46
CA SER A 22 3.75 -8.65 1.94
C SER A 22 5.21 -8.24 1.83
N GLU A 23 5.52 -7.38 0.88
CA GLU A 23 6.88 -6.89 0.70
C GLU A 23 6.84 -5.38 0.57
N VAL A 24 7.74 -4.73 1.29
CA VAL A 24 7.89 -3.29 1.22
C VAL A 24 9.34 -3.04 0.79
N ALA A 25 9.50 -2.60 -0.44
CA ALA A 25 10.83 -2.45 -1.03
C ALA A 25 11.46 -1.12 -0.64
N GLU A 26 12.72 -0.97 -1.02
CA GLU A 26 13.44 0.24 -0.70
C GLU A 26 12.75 1.48 -1.27
N GLY A 27 12.87 2.58 -0.56
CA GLY A 27 12.29 3.84 -0.97
C GLY A 27 10.83 4.01 -0.62
N VAL A 28 10.19 3.01 -0.05
CA VAL A 28 8.77 3.10 0.31
C VAL A 28 8.64 3.47 1.78
N ILE A 29 7.75 4.40 2.07
CA ILE A 29 7.45 4.83 3.43
C ILE A 29 6.04 4.41 3.77
N VAL A 30 5.89 3.60 4.81
CA VAL A 30 4.58 3.20 5.33
C VAL A 30 4.35 4.00 6.59
N ARG A 31 3.41 4.93 6.52
CA ARG A 31 3.17 5.85 7.61
C ARG A 31 2.44 5.19 8.76
N GLU A 32 2.49 5.85 9.89
CA GLU A 32 2.01 5.32 11.17
C GLU A 32 0.62 4.72 11.09
N GLY A 33 0.44 3.59 11.76
CA GLY A 33 -0.88 3.00 11.95
C GLY A 33 -1.49 2.33 10.74
N SER A 34 -0.75 2.23 9.64
CA SER A 34 -1.28 1.63 8.43
C SER A 34 -1.35 0.12 8.54
N VAL A 35 -2.28 -0.47 7.80
CA VAL A 35 -2.50 -1.92 7.79
C VAL A 35 -2.38 -2.40 6.34
N LEU A 36 -1.42 -3.28 6.10
CA LEU A 36 -1.27 -3.93 4.80
C LEU A 36 -1.82 -5.35 4.90
N SER A 37 -2.74 -5.68 4.03
CA SER A 37 -3.29 -7.03 3.93
C SER A 37 -2.20 -8.00 3.49
N MET A 38 -2.51 -9.29 3.50
CA MET A 38 -1.56 -10.29 3.03
C MET A 38 -1.28 -10.09 1.54
N GLY A 39 -0.03 -10.30 1.16
CA GLY A 39 0.34 -10.30 -0.25
C GLY A 39 0.34 -8.93 -0.89
N VAL A 40 0.56 -7.88 -0.13
CA VAL A 40 0.68 -6.53 -0.69
C VAL A 40 2.14 -6.24 -1.00
N TYR A 41 2.44 -5.94 -2.26
CA TYR A 41 3.81 -5.72 -2.72
C TYR A 41 3.99 -4.26 -3.10
N LEU A 42 4.85 -3.56 -2.38
CA LEU A 42 5.07 -2.14 -2.61
C LEU A 42 6.50 -1.88 -3.01
N THR A 43 6.68 -1.30 -4.19
CA THR A 43 7.97 -0.76 -4.62
C THR A 43 7.79 0.75 -4.78
N SER A 44 8.89 1.44 -5.06
CA SER A 44 8.82 2.90 -5.23
C SER A 44 7.95 3.31 -6.42
N THR A 45 7.64 2.38 -7.32
CA THR A 45 6.83 2.68 -8.50
C THR A 45 5.47 1.99 -8.51
N THR A 46 5.17 1.17 -7.51
CA THR A 46 3.86 0.50 -7.45
C THR A 46 2.76 1.55 -7.26
N PRO A 47 1.75 1.58 -8.15
CA PRO A 47 0.65 2.52 -7.98
C PRO A 47 -0.14 2.19 -6.71
N ILE A 48 -0.44 3.22 -5.94
CA ILE A 48 -1.27 3.12 -4.75
C ILE A 48 -2.49 3.98 -5.03
N ILE A 49 -3.64 3.34 -5.18
CA ILE A 49 -4.85 4.01 -5.64
C ILE A 49 -5.84 4.11 -4.51
N ASP A 50 -6.28 5.32 -4.22
CA ASP A 50 -7.35 5.52 -3.24
C ASP A 50 -8.67 5.24 -3.94
N ARG A 51 -9.35 4.17 -3.56
CA ARG A 51 -10.57 3.75 -4.24
C ARG A 51 -11.71 4.75 -4.10
N ARG A 52 -11.62 5.65 -3.11
CA ARG A 52 -12.68 6.62 -2.88
C ARG A 52 -12.58 7.81 -3.82
N THR A 53 -11.37 8.17 -4.21
CA THR A 53 -11.12 9.37 -5.01
C THR A 53 -10.54 9.07 -6.36
N GLY A 54 -9.95 7.89 -6.54
CA GLY A 54 -9.22 7.54 -7.76
C GLY A 54 -7.82 8.12 -7.82
N GLU A 55 -7.38 8.80 -6.77
CA GLU A 55 -6.06 9.39 -6.76
C GLU A 55 -4.98 8.30 -6.73
N VAL A 56 -3.93 8.49 -7.52
CA VAL A 56 -2.83 7.54 -7.63
C VAL A 56 -1.56 8.17 -7.10
N THR A 57 -0.92 7.48 -6.17
CA THR A 57 0.37 7.91 -5.62
C THR A 57 1.35 6.76 -5.69
N THR A 58 2.62 7.05 -5.45
CA THR A 58 3.65 6.03 -5.38
C THR A 58 4.60 6.36 -4.23
N GLY A 59 5.25 5.34 -3.70
CA GLY A 59 6.34 5.52 -2.75
C GLY A 59 5.94 5.77 -1.31
N GLU A 60 4.68 6.05 -1.05
CA GLU A 60 4.28 6.37 0.32
C GLU A 60 2.86 5.91 0.58
N VAL A 61 2.67 5.24 1.72
CA VAL A 61 1.35 4.86 2.20
C VAL A 61 0.95 5.88 3.26
N PRO A 62 -0.15 6.62 3.06
CA PRO A 62 -0.58 7.62 4.03
C PRO A 62 -0.90 7.02 5.40
N PRO A 63 -0.83 7.81 6.47
CA PRO A 63 -1.07 7.28 7.82
C PRO A 63 -2.46 6.68 7.94
N PHE A 64 -2.53 5.63 8.74
CA PHE A 64 -3.79 4.97 9.10
C PHE A 64 -4.61 4.50 7.89
N SER A 65 -3.91 4.08 6.84
CA SER A 65 -4.55 3.55 5.64
C SER A 65 -4.64 2.04 5.74
N VAL A 66 -5.74 1.50 5.20
CA VAL A 66 -5.91 0.04 5.08
C VAL A 66 -5.71 -0.28 3.60
N ILE A 67 -4.69 -1.08 3.31
CA ILE A 67 -4.23 -1.34 1.96
C ILE A 67 -4.48 -2.80 1.59
N MET A 68 -5.01 -3.02 0.40
CA MET A 68 -5.18 -4.36 -0.14
C MET A 68 -4.62 -4.43 -1.55
N SER A 69 -4.40 -5.66 -2.02
CA SER A 69 -3.93 -5.90 -3.38
C SER A 69 -5.05 -5.65 -4.38
N GLY A 70 -4.70 -5.16 -5.54
CA GLY A 70 -5.66 -4.95 -6.60
C GLY A 70 -4.98 -5.01 -7.96
N SER A 71 -5.73 -4.68 -8.99
CA SER A 71 -5.20 -4.62 -10.33
C SER A 71 -5.83 -3.47 -11.08
N ARG A 72 -5.04 -2.89 -11.99
CA ARG A 72 -5.53 -1.84 -12.87
C ARG A 72 -5.81 -2.44 -14.24
N PRO A 73 -6.94 -2.14 -14.85
CA PRO A 73 -7.18 -2.59 -16.22
C PRO A 73 -6.16 -1.97 -17.15
N ASN A 74 -5.89 -2.65 -18.28
CA ASN A 74 -5.02 -2.09 -19.30
C ASN A 74 -5.69 -0.84 -19.84
N ALA A 75 -4.93 0.26 -19.89
CA ALA A 75 -5.48 1.56 -20.28
C ALA A 75 -5.87 1.61 -21.77
N HIS A 76 -5.23 0.79 -22.59
CA HIS A 76 -5.45 0.80 -24.03
C HIS A 76 -6.47 -0.23 -24.48
N ASP A 77 -6.58 -1.35 -23.78
CA ASP A 77 -7.46 -2.44 -24.18
C ASP A 77 -7.85 -3.25 -22.95
N PRO A 78 -9.11 -3.15 -22.50
CA PRO A 78 -9.55 -3.90 -21.33
C PRO A 78 -9.45 -5.42 -21.49
N GLY A 79 -9.32 -5.91 -22.71
CA GLY A 79 -9.15 -7.34 -22.95
C GLY A 79 -7.72 -7.83 -22.73
N LEU A 80 -6.76 -6.91 -22.56
CA LEU A 80 -5.38 -7.27 -22.28
C LEU A 80 -5.15 -7.31 -20.78
N PRO A 81 -4.07 -7.99 -20.33
CA PRO A 81 -3.80 -8.07 -18.90
C PRO A 81 -3.61 -6.69 -18.28
N GLY A 82 -4.14 -6.52 -17.07
CA GLY A 82 -3.89 -5.36 -16.27
C GLY A 82 -2.59 -5.48 -15.51
N THR A 83 -2.31 -4.51 -14.67
CA THR A 83 -1.11 -4.50 -13.86
C THR A 83 -1.47 -4.45 -12.39
N TYR A 84 -0.54 -4.91 -11.55
CA TYR A 84 -0.72 -4.91 -10.12
C TYR A 84 -0.77 -3.48 -9.58
N CYS A 85 -1.62 -3.27 -8.59
CA CYS A 85 -1.60 -2.03 -7.83
C CYS A 85 -1.99 -2.34 -6.40
N ALA A 86 -1.69 -1.42 -5.51
CA ALA A 86 -2.19 -1.46 -4.14
C ALA A 86 -3.38 -0.50 -4.07
N VAL A 87 -4.36 -0.85 -3.26
CA VAL A 87 -5.60 -0.07 -3.16
C VAL A 87 -5.79 0.37 -1.73
N ILE A 88 -5.98 1.68 -1.53
CA ILE A 88 -6.36 2.20 -0.23
C ILE A 88 -7.87 1.97 -0.10
N MET A 89 -8.23 1.00 0.74
CA MET A 89 -9.63 0.65 0.93
C MET A 89 -10.34 1.68 1.77
N LYS A 90 -9.65 2.18 2.79
CA LYS A 90 -10.20 3.17 3.70
C LYS A 90 -9.07 3.73 4.55
N THR A 91 -9.34 4.82 5.23
CA THR A 91 -8.45 5.34 6.28
C THR A 91 -9.23 5.37 7.58
N VAL A 92 -8.51 5.22 8.68
CA VAL A 92 -9.11 5.26 10.00
C VAL A 92 -8.33 6.25 10.85
N ASP A 93 -8.90 6.69 11.97
CA ASP A 93 -8.15 7.55 12.86
C ASP A 93 -7.39 6.70 13.87
N ALA A 94 -6.52 7.34 14.65
CA ALA A 94 -5.68 6.63 15.61
C ALA A 94 -6.52 5.89 16.64
N ARG A 95 -7.63 6.47 17.04
CA ARG A 95 -8.49 5.87 18.05
C ARG A 95 -9.16 4.60 17.52
N THR A 96 -9.69 4.68 16.30
CA THR A 96 -10.30 3.52 15.68
C THR A 96 -9.27 2.43 15.46
N ARG A 97 -8.07 2.80 15.02
CA ARG A 97 -7.00 1.83 14.77
C ARG A 97 -6.62 1.07 16.04
N SER A 98 -6.58 1.74 17.18
CA SER A 98 -6.19 1.11 18.43
C SER A 98 -7.28 0.22 19.00
N LYS A 99 -8.54 0.45 18.65
CA LYS A 99 -9.67 -0.28 19.22
C LYS A 99 -10.19 -1.40 18.33
N THR A 100 -9.93 -1.33 17.04
CA THR A 100 -10.50 -2.25 16.08
C THR A 100 -9.48 -3.35 15.77
N SER A 101 -9.96 -4.59 15.71
CA SER A 101 -9.07 -5.70 15.38
C SER A 101 -8.62 -5.60 13.92
N ILE A 102 -7.47 -6.21 13.64
CA ILE A 102 -6.94 -6.21 12.29
C ILE A 102 -7.92 -6.89 11.33
N ASN A 103 -8.53 -7.97 11.75
CA ASN A 103 -9.50 -8.67 10.90
C ASN A 103 -10.67 -7.78 10.51
N GLU A 104 -11.14 -6.96 11.45
CA GLU A 104 -12.23 -6.05 11.15
C GLU A 104 -11.80 -4.94 10.20
N LEU A 105 -10.58 -4.43 10.38
CA LEU A 105 -10.06 -3.41 9.49
C LEU A 105 -9.91 -3.90 8.07
N LEU A 106 -9.57 -5.18 7.90
CA LEU A 106 -9.40 -5.76 6.57
C LEU A 106 -10.73 -6.20 5.94
N ARG A 107 -11.82 -6.11 6.69
CA ARG A 107 -13.13 -6.43 6.15
C ARG A 107 -13.61 -5.28 5.27
N ASP A 108 -14.15 -5.64 4.14
CA ASP A 108 -14.55 -4.66 3.13
C ASP A 108 -15.81 -3.88 3.52
#